data_e4046054d3d95ebd7f887d25f3363ef0
#
_entry.id   e4046054d3d95ebd7f887d25f3363ef0
#
_cell.length_a   1.000
_cell.length_b   1.000
_cell.length_c   1.000
_cell.angle_alpha   90.00
_cell.angle_beta   90.00
_cell.angle_gamma   90.00
#
_symmetry.space_group_name_H-M   'P 1'
#
loop_
_entity.id
_entity.type
_entity.pdbx_description
1 polymer ?
#
loop_
_entity_poly.entity_id
_entity_poly.type
_entity_poly.pdbx_seq_one_letter_code
_entity_poly.pdbx_strand_id
1 'polypeptide(L)'
;MRTPVLRHIAVLPLILFLSIGSMLSLQAQNPDTSVRRSVFLPVDSSSIAVSEVETESAADSSTVEKILSAEEIRRLFDAKQYGRAAAAYERILRETDRPDVSLLYNLGCCYYKSGEVALSILMFERAYRLAPNDKDIRVNLEMARLKAFDKIPDSESIAAKLWRRLCYSVSSGVIVVAGIICFIIFLGSILLFLLGGSRKLRRGGFYAAWVSLFFCILLNLAAFRRKADFHDDSYCIMMASVANVKSSPDEDGTTLFELHEGVRVRITGEAIDGWYPIELADGKEGWLPQTVLTRIHVSPVD
;
A
#
# COMPACT_ATOMS: atom_id res chain seq x y z
N MET A 1 -39.86 -37.28 -3.89
CA MET A 1 -39.15 -36.50 -2.81
C MET A 1 -37.82 -36.00 -3.37
N ARG A 2 -37.78 -34.78 -3.88
CA ARG A 2 -36.54 -34.12 -4.39
C ARG A 2 -35.89 -33.39 -3.22
N THR A 3 -34.69 -33.83 -2.89
CA THR A 3 -33.96 -33.51 -1.68
C THR A 3 -33.56 -32.01 -1.56
N PRO A 4 -33.63 -31.40 -0.36
CA PRO A 4 -33.27 -30.00 -0.12
C PRO A 4 -31.79 -29.64 -0.38
N VAL A 5 -30.93 -30.63 -0.63
CA VAL A 5 -29.49 -30.50 -0.91
C VAL A 5 -29.21 -29.67 -2.18
N LEU A 6 -30.12 -29.68 -3.19
CA LEU A 6 -29.88 -28.91 -4.44
C LEU A 6 -30.03 -27.37 -4.23
N ARG A 7 -30.78 -26.92 -3.23
CA ARG A 7 -30.91 -25.47 -2.97
C ARG A 7 -29.69 -24.82 -2.35
N HIS A 8 -28.92 -25.57 -1.53
CA HIS A 8 -27.69 -25.06 -0.92
C HIS A 8 -26.50 -25.09 -1.89
N ILE A 9 -26.51 -25.98 -2.88
CA ILE A 9 -25.44 -26.04 -3.90
C ILE A 9 -25.53 -24.86 -4.87
N ALA A 10 -26.71 -24.29 -5.11
CA ALA A 10 -26.89 -23.14 -6.01
C ALA A 10 -26.50 -21.79 -5.40
N VAL A 11 -26.52 -21.67 -4.07
CA VAL A 11 -26.18 -20.40 -3.38
C VAL A 11 -24.67 -20.20 -3.24
N LEU A 12 -23.91 -21.29 -3.09
CA LEU A 12 -22.45 -21.24 -2.94
C LEU A 12 -21.73 -20.61 -4.16
N PRO A 13 -22.04 -20.95 -5.43
CA PRO A 13 -21.42 -20.32 -6.59
C PRO A 13 -21.83 -18.84 -6.74
N LEU A 14 -23.00 -18.43 -6.28
CA LEU A 14 -23.43 -17.03 -6.35
C LEU A 14 -22.63 -16.15 -5.38
N ILE A 15 -22.35 -16.63 -4.17
CA ILE A 15 -21.51 -15.94 -3.19
C ILE A 15 -20.06 -15.86 -3.71
N LEU A 16 -19.56 -16.91 -4.35
CA LEU A 16 -18.24 -16.93 -4.94
C LEU A 16 -18.15 -16.01 -6.17
N PHE A 17 -19.20 -15.87 -6.96
CA PHE A 17 -19.24 -14.95 -8.12
C PHE A 17 -19.21 -13.48 -7.68
N LEU A 18 -19.89 -13.15 -6.59
CA LEU A 18 -19.81 -11.81 -5.97
C LEU A 18 -18.39 -11.49 -5.46
N SER A 19 -17.63 -12.50 -4.99
CA SER A 19 -16.26 -12.30 -4.55
C SER A 19 -15.27 -12.10 -5.71
N ILE A 20 -15.54 -12.65 -6.90
CA ILE A 20 -14.74 -12.43 -8.12
C ILE A 20 -14.91 -10.98 -8.62
N GLY A 21 -16.08 -10.40 -8.48
CA GLY A 21 -16.32 -8.98 -8.76
C GLY A 21 -15.46 -8.05 -7.90
N SER A 22 -15.22 -8.42 -6.64
CA SER A 22 -14.29 -7.68 -5.76
C SER A 22 -12.82 -7.86 -6.14
N MET A 23 -12.45 -8.99 -6.76
CA MET A 23 -11.09 -9.21 -7.29
C MET A 23 -10.79 -8.36 -8.54
N LEU A 24 -11.77 -8.19 -9.43
CA LEU A 24 -11.62 -7.36 -10.64
C LEU A 24 -11.42 -5.87 -10.30
N SER A 25 -12.03 -5.39 -9.23
CA SER A 25 -11.82 -4.01 -8.77
C SER A 25 -10.40 -3.74 -8.24
N LEU A 26 -9.69 -4.78 -7.81
CA LEU A 26 -8.31 -4.69 -7.34
C LEU A 26 -7.31 -4.47 -8.50
N GLN A 27 -7.63 -4.99 -9.68
CA GLN A 27 -6.78 -4.89 -10.88
C GLN A 27 -6.73 -3.47 -11.45
N ALA A 28 -7.82 -2.71 -11.31
CA ALA A 28 -7.90 -1.33 -11.79
C ALA A 28 -7.06 -0.34 -10.98
N GLN A 29 -6.58 -0.75 -9.79
CA GLN A 29 -5.86 0.12 -8.86
C GLN A 29 -4.33 -0.10 -8.82
N ASN A 30 -3.81 -1.08 -9.56
CA ASN A 30 -2.38 -1.41 -9.50
C ASN A 30 -1.76 -1.43 -10.91
N PRO A 31 -1.25 -0.31 -11.43
CA PRO A 31 -0.46 -0.31 -12.65
C PRO A 31 0.86 -1.05 -12.37
N ASP A 32 1.02 -2.19 -13.03
CA ASP A 32 2.23 -3.02 -12.99
C ASP A 32 3.35 -2.29 -13.74
N THR A 33 4.04 -1.37 -13.07
CA THR A 33 5.21 -0.67 -13.62
C THR A 33 6.47 -1.41 -13.23
N SER A 34 6.85 -2.39 -14.04
CA SER A 34 8.14 -3.09 -13.96
C SER A 34 9.28 -2.24 -14.52
N VAL A 35 9.53 -1.08 -13.94
CA VAL A 35 10.72 -0.28 -14.26
C VAL A 35 11.83 -0.68 -13.32
N ARG A 36 12.95 -1.17 -13.85
CA ARG A 36 14.17 -1.43 -13.06
C ARG A 36 14.65 -0.11 -12.44
N ARG A 37 14.61 -0.03 -11.12
CA ARG A 37 15.09 1.08 -10.31
C ARG A 37 16.38 0.67 -9.61
N SER A 38 17.34 1.54 -9.62
CA SER A 38 18.55 1.38 -8.80
C SER A 38 18.34 1.99 -7.41
N VAL A 39 18.99 1.40 -6.39
CA VAL A 39 18.92 1.91 -5.02
C VAL A 39 19.36 3.38 -4.97
N PHE A 40 18.50 4.26 -4.47
CA PHE A 40 18.74 5.71 -4.36
C PHE A 40 19.04 6.48 -5.66
N LEU A 41 18.71 5.91 -6.83
CA LEU A 41 18.71 6.68 -8.07
C LEU A 41 17.27 7.05 -8.46
N PRO A 42 17.02 8.27 -8.94
CA PRO A 42 15.70 8.64 -9.47
C PRO A 42 15.33 7.73 -10.64
N VAL A 43 14.06 7.38 -10.72
CA VAL A 43 13.52 6.66 -11.87
C VAL A 43 13.48 7.61 -13.06
N ASP A 44 13.74 7.10 -14.26
CA ASP A 44 13.50 7.86 -15.50
C ASP A 44 12.04 8.29 -15.56
N SER A 45 11.85 9.60 -15.53
CA SER A 45 10.54 10.24 -15.41
C SER A 45 9.76 10.26 -16.75
N SER A 46 10.19 9.47 -17.74
CA SER A 46 9.47 9.35 -19.02
C SER A 46 8.04 8.81 -18.90
N SER A 47 7.68 8.28 -17.72
CA SER A 47 6.32 7.83 -17.41
C SER A 47 5.50 8.82 -16.57
N ILE A 48 6.11 9.92 -16.11
CA ILE A 48 5.34 11.01 -15.50
C ILE A 48 4.71 11.77 -16.68
N ALA A 49 3.45 11.46 -16.99
CA ALA A 49 2.66 12.24 -17.94
C ALA A 49 2.41 13.63 -17.34
N VAL A 50 3.38 14.52 -17.50
CA VAL A 50 3.14 15.94 -17.39
C VAL A 50 2.32 16.28 -18.62
N SER A 51 1.01 16.47 -18.46
CA SER A 51 0.19 17.08 -19.51
C SER A 51 0.84 18.43 -19.84
N GLU A 52 1.45 18.52 -21.00
CA GLU A 52 1.89 19.79 -21.57
C GLU A 52 0.65 20.67 -21.70
N VAL A 53 0.46 21.56 -20.74
CA VAL A 53 -0.45 22.70 -20.91
C VAL A 53 0.35 23.72 -21.71
N GLU A 54 0.20 23.68 -23.02
CA GLU A 54 0.53 24.79 -23.88
C GLU A 54 -0.30 26.01 -23.45
N THR A 55 0.35 26.92 -22.76
CA THR A 55 -0.24 28.26 -22.54
C THR A 55 0.57 29.26 -23.33
N GLU A 56 -0.02 29.65 -24.44
CA GLU A 56 0.37 30.79 -25.26
C GLU A 56 0.19 32.08 -24.45
N SER A 57 1.27 32.84 -24.35
CA SER A 57 1.39 34.30 -24.24
C SER A 57 0.30 35.15 -23.58
N ALA A 58 0.64 35.76 -22.45
CA ALA A 58 0.60 37.23 -22.27
C ALA A 58 1.31 37.64 -20.97
N ALA A 59 2.17 38.62 -21.10
CA ALA A 59 2.95 39.21 -20.00
C ALA A 59 2.05 39.88 -18.96
N ASP A 60 2.20 39.48 -17.70
CA ASP A 60 2.23 40.42 -16.59
C ASP A 60 2.99 39.80 -15.40
N SER A 61 3.75 40.65 -14.67
CA SER A 61 4.74 40.32 -13.68
C SER A 61 4.12 39.86 -12.37
N SER A 62 3.89 38.58 -12.25
CA SER A 62 3.91 37.84 -11.00
C SER A 62 4.64 36.53 -11.31
N THR A 63 5.61 36.18 -10.50
CA THR A 63 6.50 35.02 -10.69
C THR A 63 5.64 33.76 -10.86
N VAL A 64 5.24 33.44 -12.08
CA VAL A 64 4.72 32.13 -12.44
C VAL A 64 5.89 31.19 -12.27
N GLU A 65 5.95 30.56 -11.12
CA GLU A 65 6.98 29.63 -10.74
C GLU A 65 6.88 28.42 -11.69
N LYS A 66 7.74 28.41 -12.70
CA LYS A 66 7.77 27.43 -13.79
C LYS A 66 7.85 26.02 -13.20
N ILE A 67 6.94 25.13 -13.57
CA ILE A 67 7.05 23.71 -13.27
C ILE A 67 8.29 23.20 -13.99
N LEU A 68 9.27 22.68 -13.22
CA LEU A 68 10.49 22.11 -13.77
C LEU A 68 10.15 20.80 -14.50
N SER A 69 10.76 20.60 -15.67
CA SER A 69 10.65 19.32 -16.35
C SER A 69 11.33 18.20 -15.55
N ALA A 70 10.91 16.96 -15.80
CA ALA A 70 11.51 15.79 -15.16
C ALA A 70 13.05 15.73 -15.34
N GLU A 71 13.53 16.15 -16.51
CA GLU A 71 14.96 16.22 -16.82
C GLU A 71 15.70 17.30 -16.00
N GLU A 72 15.06 18.45 -15.78
CA GLU A 72 15.62 19.52 -14.95
C GLU A 72 15.71 19.07 -13.49
N ILE A 73 14.68 18.37 -12.96
CA ILE A 73 14.71 17.83 -11.60
C ILE A 73 15.80 16.78 -11.45
N ARG A 74 15.98 15.92 -12.45
CA ARG A 74 17.06 14.94 -12.46
C ARG A 74 18.43 15.62 -12.41
N ARG A 75 18.66 16.68 -13.20
CA ARG A 75 19.90 17.47 -13.14
C ARG A 75 20.14 18.07 -11.76
N LEU A 76 19.11 18.54 -11.07
CA LEU A 76 19.23 19.02 -9.68
C LEU A 76 19.68 17.89 -8.75
N PHE A 77 19.11 16.70 -8.91
CA PHE A 77 19.48 15.53 -8.11
C PHE A 77 20.94 15.12 -8.37
N ASP A 78 21.38 15.05 -9.62
CA ASP A 78 22.75 14.71 -10.02
C ASP A 78 23.77 15.77 -9.54
N ALA A 79 23.35 17.04 -9.52
CA ALA A 79 24.11 18.14 -8.94
C ALA A 79 24.10 18.17 -7.39
N LYS A 80 23.52 17.15 -6.73
CA LYS A 80 23.37 17.02 -5.27
C LYS A 80 22.54 18.15 -4.62
N GLN A 81 21.75 18.86 -5.40
CA GLN A 81 20.83 19.90 -4.91
C GLN A 81 19.50 19.25 -4.48
N TYR A 82 19.58 18.30 -3.53
CA TYR A 82 18.47 17.42 -3.16
C TYR A 82 17.25 18.18 -2.62
N GLY A 83 17.46 19.23 -1.82
CA GLY A 83 16.37 20.06 -1.31
C GLY A 83 15.59 20.78 -2.43
N ARG A 84 16.30 21.27 -3.48
CA ARG A 84 15.64 21.91 -4.63
C ARG A 84 14.88 20.88 -5.48
N ALA A 85 15.47 19.69 -5.67
CA ALA A 85 14.81 18.61 -6.36
C ALA A 85 13.56 18.14 -5.58
N ALA A 86 13.63 18.04 -4.24
CA ALA A 86 12.50 17.73 -3.38
C ALA A 86 11.37 18.76 -3.53
N ALA A 87 11.69 20.06 -3.44
CA ALA A 87 10.70 21.13 -3.59
C ALA A 87 10.00 21.10 -4.96
N ALA A 88 10.73 20.74 -6.03
CA ALA A 88 10.13 20.57 -7.36
C ALA A 88 9.15 19.36 -7.41
N TYR A 89 9.53 18.20 -6.84
CA TYR A 89 8.65 17.04 -6.74
C TYR A 89 7.44 17.30 -5.82
N GLU A 90 7.61 18.02 -4.71
CA GLU A 90 6.49 18.42 -3.85
C GLU A 90 5.45 19.27 -4.59
N ARG A 91 5.94 20.16 -5.45
CA ARG A 91 5.04 20.97 -6.27
C ARG A 91 4.22 20.10 -7.22
N ILE A 92 4.87 19.17 -7.94
CA ILE A 92 4.15 18.21 -8.78
C ILE A 92 3.17 17.38 -7.95
N LEU A 93 3.55 16.98 -6.74
CA LEU A 93 2.68 16.21 -5.84
C LEU A 93 1.43 16.99 -5.43
N ARG A 94 1.56 18.31 -5.16
CA ARG A 94 0.41 19.19 -4.84
C ARG A 94 -0.54 19.42 -6.01
N GLU A 95 -0.03 19.37 -7.23
CA GLU A 95 -0.81 19.59 -8.45
C GLU A 95 -1.43 18.29 -9.00
N THR A 96 -1.07 17.14 -8.42
CA THR A 96 -1.48 15.82 -8.90
C THR A 96 -2.50 15.19 -7.95
N ASP A 97 -3.72 14.96 -8.43
CA ASP A 97 -4.76 14.29 -7.64
C ASP A 97 -4.40 12.84 -7.27
N ARG A 98 -3.61 12.18 -8.11
CA ARG A 98 -3.21 10.79 -7.91
C ARG A 98 -1.71 10.62 -8.15
N PRO A 99 -0.89 10.77 -7.11
CA PRO A 99 0.55 10.61 -7.25
C PRO A 99 0.91 9.18 -7.68
N ASP A 100 1.80 9.08 -8.65
CA ASP A 100 2.31 7.80 -9.09
C ASP A 100 3.43 7.29 -8.17
N VAL A 101 3.76 6.01 -8.32
CA VAL A 101 4.81 5.35 -7.53
C VAL A 101 6.17 6.02 -7.75
N SER A 102 6.46 6.45 -8.98
CA SER A 102 7.76 7.03 -9.35
C SER A 102 7.97 8.40 -8.72
N LEU A 103 6.91 9.22 -8.69
CA LEU A 103 6.94 10.54 -8.03
C LEU A 103 7.24 10.39 -6.54
N LEU A 104 6.50 9.54 -5.84
CA LEU A 104 6.68 9.31 -4.40
C LEU A 104 8.06 8.70 -4.08
N TYR A 105 8.51 7.75 -4.90
CA TYR A 105 9.82 7.14 -4.74
C TYR A 105 10.95 8.15 -4.92
N ASN A 106 10.91 8.95 -5.99
CA ASN A 106 11.95 9.94 -6.29
C ASN A 106 12.00 11.04 -5.22
N LEU A 107 10.83 11.50 -4.75
CA LEU A 107 10.73 12.45 -3.63
C LEU A 107 11.31 11.84 -2.35
N GLY A 108 11.00 10.58 -2.05
CA GLY A 108 11.61 9.84 -0.93
C GLY A 108 13.15 9.76 -1.02
N CYS A 109 13.68 9.55 -2.23
CA CYS A 109 15.13 9.57 -2.47
C CYS A 109 15.74 10.96 -2.21
N CYS A 110 15.07 12.03 -2.65
CA CYS A 110 15.52 13.39 -2.38
C CYS A 110 15.60 13.68 -0.88
N TYR A 111 14.54 13.39 -0.13
CA TYR A 111 14.49 13.57 1.32
C TYR A 111 15.55 12.72 2.06
N TYR A 112 15.74 11.46 1.62
CA TYR A 112 16.76 10.62 2.21
C TYR A 112 18.18 11.20 2.04
N LYS A 113 18.47 11.78 0.88
CA LYS A 113 19.76 12.41 0.57
C LYS A 113 19.93 13.77 1.24
N SER A 114 18.86 14.53 1.46
CA SER A 114 18.90 15.79 2.21
C SER A 114 18.95 15.60 3.73
N GLY A 115 18.71 14.37 4.23
CA GLY A 115 18.74 14.08 5.67
C GLY A 115 17.37 14.15 6.35
N GLU A 116 16.30 14.45 5.62
CA GLU A 116 14.92 14.52 6.10
C GLU A 116 14.33 13.11 6.27
N VAL A 117 14.68 12.45 7.38
CA VAL A 117 14.43 11.02 7.58
C VAL A 117 12.93 10.70 7.63
N ALA A 118 12.16 11.47 8.42
CA ALA A 118 10.72 11.24 8.57
C ALA A 118 9.95 11.39 7.25
N LEU A 119 10.24 12.46 6.48
CA LEU A 119 9.65 12.70 5.17
C LEU A 119 10.04 11.61 4.17
N SER A 120 11.29 11.16 4.20
CA SER A 120 11.75 10.05 3.36
C SER A 120 10.98 8.77 3.64
N ILE A 121 10.82 8.39 4.92
CA ILE A 121 10.05 7.22 5.33
C ILE A 121 8.60 7.36 4.88
N LEU A 122 7.97 8.53 5.08
CA LEU A 122 6.60 8.78 4.66
C LEU A 122 6.40 8.56 3.15
N MET A 123 7.28 9.12 2.32
CA MET A 123 7.18 8.97 0.86
C MET A 123 7.43 7.53 0.41
N PHE A 124 8.40 6.84 0.99
CA PHE A 124 8.63 5.43 0.67
C PHE A 124 7.50 4.52 1.17
N GLU A 125 6.86 4.81 2.31
CA GLU A 125 5.66 4.08 2.77
C GLU A 125 4.49 4.25 1.81
N ARG A 126 4.25 5.49 1.33
CA ARG A 126 3.24 5.79 0.31
C ARG A 126 3.53 5.05 -1.00
N ALA A 127 4.77 5.09 -1.47
CA ALA A 127 5.20 4.35 -2.66
C ALA A 127 5.05 2.83 -2.46
N TYR A 128 5.41 2.30 -1.28
CA TYR A 128 5.28 0.89 -0.96
C TYR A 128 3.82 0.42 -0.94
N ARG A 129 2.88 1.24 -0.47
CA ARG A 129 1.43 0.92 -0.54
C ARG A 129 0.96 0.74 -1.98
N LEU A 130 1.42 1.59 -2.90
CA LEU A 130 1.06 1.50 -4.31
C LEU A 130 1.75 0.33 -5.02
N ALA A 131 3.00 0.03 -4.67
CA ALA A 131 3.80 -1.03 -5.30
C ALA A 131 4.52 -1.91 -4.26
N PRO A 132 3.79 -2.77 -3.50
CA PRO A 132 4.36 -3.55 -2.40
C PRO A 132 5.34 -4.66 -2.86
N ASN A 133 5.31 -5.02 -4.14
CA ASN A 133 6.20 -6.02 -4.74
C ASN A 133 7.52 -5.42 -5.25
N ASP A 134 7.64 -4.10 -5.29
CA ASP A 134 8.85 -3.43 -5.75
C ASP A 134 9.96 -3.59 -4.71
N LYS A 135 11.07 -4.22 -5.16
CA LYS A 135 12.20 -4.53 -4.29
C LYS A 135 12.98 -3.28 -3.90
N ASP A 136 13.08 -2.32 -4.82
CA ASP A 136 13.89 -1.11 -4.63
C ASP A 136 13.21 -0.18 -3.63
N ILE A 137 11.88 -0.04 -3.71
CA ILE A 137 11.10 0.70 -2.71
C ILE A 137 11.28 0.08 -1.33
N ARG A 138 11.15 -1.25 -1.23
CA ARG A 138 11.30 -1.96 0.05
C ARG A 138 12.69 -1.79 0.65
N VAL A 139 13.74 -1.94 -0.15
CA VAL A 139 15.13 -1.79 0.31
C VAL A 139 15.38 -0.34 0.78
N ASN A 140 14.93 0.65 0.00
CA ASN A 140 15.11 2.06 0.34
C ASN A 140 14.29 2.47 1.58
N LEU A 141 13.07 1.95 1.72
CA LEU A 141 12.28 2.13 2.95
C LEU A 141 12.99 1.55 4.17
N GLU A 142 13.54 0.35 4.05
CA GLU A 142 14.30 -0.28 5.14
C GLU A 142 15.55 0.52 5.50
N MET A 143 16.30 0.98 4.49
CA MET A 143 17.46 1.84 4.73
C MET A 143 17.08 3.18 5.38
N ALA A 144 15.94 3.77 5.01
CA ALA A 144 15.44 4.99 5.65
C ALA A 144 15.05 4.74 7.11
N ARG A 145 14.35 3.64 7.39
CA ARG A 145 13.99 3.23 8.77
C ARG A 145 15.22 2.94 9.64
N LEU A 146 16.30 2.40 9.07
CA LEU A 146 17.57 2.20 9.80
C LEU A 146 18.23 3.50 10.23
N LYS A 147 17.93 4.64 9.55
CA LYS A 147 18.38 5.97 9.97
C LYS A 147 17.52 6.60 11.08
N ALA A 148 16.28 6.14 11.25
CA ALA A 148 15.46 6.62 12.35
C ALA A 148 16.11 6.27 13.70
N PHE A 149 15.92 7.17 14.68
CA PHE A 149 16.51 7.02 16.00
C PHE A 149 15.92 5.83 16.75
N ASP A 150 14.60 5.73 16.76
CA ASP A 150 13.88 4.65 17.45
C ASP A 150 13.80 3.40 16.59
N LYS A 151 14.35 2.32 17.09
CA LYS A 151 14.27 0.98 16.48
C LYS A 151 13.23 0.15 17.19
N ILE A 152 11.97 0.31 16.81
CA ILE A 152 10.88 -0.44 17.42
C ILE A 152 10.83 -1.84 16.80
N PRO A 153 11.01 -2.91 17.61
CA PRO A 153 10.93 -4.26 17.11
C PRO A 153 9.50 -4.58 16.66
N ASP A 154 9.39 -5.19 15.50
CA ASP A 154 8.12 -5.64 14.97
C ASP A 154 7.65 -6.90 15.73
N SER A 155 6.56 -6.78 16.48
CA SER A 155 5.97 -7.85 17.29
C SER A 155 5.16 -8.87 16.49
N GLU A 156 5.04 -8.68 15.16
CA GLU A 156 4.31 -9.64 14.32
C GLU A 156 4.88 -11.06 14.46
N SER A 157 3.99 -12.04 14.62
CA SER A 157 4.37 -13.44 14.66
C SER A 157 5.03 -13.89 13.34
N ILE A 158 5.93 -14.87 13.42
CA ILE A 158 6.62 -15.45 12.24
C ILE A 158 5.58 -15.94 11.22
N ALA A 159 4.49 -16.55 11.69
CA ALA A 159 3.40 -17.01 10.83
C ALA A 159 2.71 -15.87 10.08
N ALA A 160 2.46 -14.72 10.73
CA ALA A 160 1.87 -13.54 10.09
C ALA A 160 2.82 -12.94 9.04
N LYS A 161 4.12 -12.84 9.35
CA LYS A 161 5.15 -12.40 8.41
C LYS A 161 5.24 -13.31 7.19
N LEU A 162 5.22 -14.62 7.39
CA LEU A 162 5.26 -15.61 6.31
C LEU A 162 3.99 -15.53 5.45
N TRP A 163 2.83 -15.42 6.08
CA TRP A 163 1.54 -15.27 5.39
C TRP A 163 1.51 -13.98 4.55
N ARG A 164 1.93 -12.85 5.12
CA ARG A 164 2.06 -11.58 4.40
C ARG A 164 3.01 -11.72 3.22
N ARG A 165 4.19 -12.31 3.42
CA ARG A 165 5.15 -12.54 2.34
C ARG A 165 4.57 -13.41 1.23
N LEU A 166 3.81 -14.45 1.56
CA LEU A 166 3.12 -15.29 0.59
C LEU A 166 2.05 -14.51 -0.18
N CYS A 167 1.21 -13.75 0.52
CA CYS A 167 0.18 -12.92 -0.10
C CYS A 167 0.77 -11.88 -1.07
N TYR A 168 1.92 -11.29 -0.75
CA TYR A 168 2.55 -10.23 -1.55
C TYR A 168 3.64 -10.72 -2.52
N SER A 169 3.96 -12.02 -2.56
CA SER A 169 4.97 -12.58 -3.49
C SER A 169 4.51 -12.60 -4.94
N VAL A 170 3.20 -12.59 -5.17
CA VAL A 170 2.58 -12.72 -6.49
C VAL A 170 1.91 -11.40 -6.87
N SER A 171 1.90 -11.00 -8.14
CA SER A 171 1.19 -9.77 -8.54
C SER A 171 -0.33 -9.92 -8.37
N SER A 172 -1.04 -8.79 -8.16
CA SER A 172 -2.50 -8.80 -7.99
C SER A 172 -3.21 -9.41 -9.20
N GLY A 173 -2.72 -9.14 -10.41
CA GLY A 173 -3.25 -9.70 -11.64
C GLY A 173 -3.20 -11.22 -11.69
N VAL A 174 -2.08 -11.80 -11.27
CA VAL A 174 -1.92 -13.28 -11.24
C VAL A 174 -2.88 -13.91 -10.23
N ILE A 175 -3.10 -13.29 -9.07
CA ILE A 175 -4.07 -13.80 -8.07
C ILE A 175 -5.49 -13.83 -8.66
N VAL A 176 -5.89 -12.77 -9.36
CA VAL A 176 -7.21 -12.69 -10.02
C VAL A 176 -7.36 -13.76 -11.08
N VAL A 177 -6.38 -13.89 -11.99
CA VAL A 177 -6.41 -14.89 -13.05
C VAL A 177 -6.42 -16.30 -12.48
N ALA A 178 -5.57 -16.58 -11.49
CA ALA A 178 -5.54 -17.88 -10.82
C ALA A 178 -6.87 -18.21 -10.13
N GLY A 179 -7.51 -17.21 -9.49
CA GLY A 179 -8.84 -17.34 -8.87
C GLY A 179 -9.91 -17.72 -9.90
N ILE A 180 -9.91 -17.07 -11.07
CA ILE A 180 -10.85 -17.36 -12.17
C ILE A 180 -10.61 -18.78 -12.68
N ILE A 181 -9.36 -19.19 -12.90
CA ILE A 181 -9.01 -20.54 -13.36
C ILE A 181 -9.47 -21.59 -12.33
N CYS A 182 -9.18 -21.38 -11.04
CA CYS A 182 -9.64 -22.29 -9.98
C CYS A 182 -11.16 -22.41 -9.95
N PHE A 183 -11.88 -21.30 -10.19
CA PHE A 183 -13.34 -21.31 -10.23
C PHE A 183 -13.89 -22.09 -11.44
N ILE A 184 -13.30 -21.95 -12.61
CA ILE A 184 -13.66 -22.71 -13.81
C ILE A 184 -13.42 -24.23 -13.58
N ILE A 185 -12.26 -24.59 -12.98
CA ILE A 185 -11.96 -25.98 -12.63
C ILE A 185 -12.98 -26.51 -11.62
N PHE A 186 -13.39 -25.71 -10.63
CA PHE A 186 -14.42 -26.09 -9.66
C PHE A 186 -15.74 -26.40 -10.32
N LEU A 187 -16.23 -25.54 -11.24
CA LEU A 187 -17.47 -25.77 -11.97
C LEU A 187 -17.38 -27.00 -12.86
N GLY A 188 -16.27 -27.18 -13.58
CA GLY A 188 -16.01 -28.38 -14.40
C GLY A 188 -15.97 -29.66 -13.57
N SER A 189 -15.41 -29.60 -12.36
CA SER A 189 -15.34 -30.75 -11.44
C SER A 189 -16.73 -31.12 -10.90
N ILE A 190 -17.59 -30.14 -10.62
CA ILE A 190 -18.99 -30.39 -10.26
C ILE A 190 -19.75 -31.03 -11.43
N LEU A 191 -19.57 -30.50 -12.64
CA LEU A 191 -20.20 -31.05 -13.84
C LEU A 191 -19.77 -32.50 -14.07
N LEU A 192 -18.47 -32.78 -13.91
CA LEU A 192 -17.93 -34.14 -13.99
C LEU A 192 -18.49 -35.07 -12.91
N PHE A 193 -18.70 -34.57 -11.70
CA PHE A 193 -19.33 -35.32 -10.62
C PHE A 193 -20.81 -35.65 -10.93
N LEU A 194 -21.55 -34.69 -11.52
CA LEU A 194 -22.97 -34.86 -11.82
C LEU A 194 -23.24 -35.73 -13.05
N LEU A 195 -22.46 -35.51 -14.13
CA LEU A 195 -22.68 -36.14 -15.44
C LEU A 195 -21.76 -37.34 -15.70
N GLY A 196 -20.78 -37.59 -14.83
CA GLY A 196 -19.80 -38.68 -15.02
C GLY A 196 -20.45 -40.06 -15.11
N GLY A 197 -20.25 -40.73 -16.23
CA GLY A 197 -20.81 -42.08 -16.52
C GLY A 197 -20.18 -43.21 -15.70
N SER A 198 -19.01 -43.02 -15.08
CA SER A 198 -18.32 -44.04 -14.29
C SER A 198 -18.13 -43.61 -12.84
N ARG A 199 -18.12 -44.61 -11.93
CA ARG A 199 -17.87 -44.32 -10.48
C ARG A 199 -16.49 -43.70 -10.24
N LYS A 200 -15.48 -43.99 -11.07
CA LYS A 200 -14.12 -43.45 -10.98
C LYS A 200 -14.12 -41.94 -11.34
N LEU A 201 -14.79 -41.54 -12.40
CA LEU A 201 -14.93 -40.17 -12.85
C LEU A 201 -15.68 -39.33 -11.81
N ARG A 202 -16.77 -39.84 -11.26
CA ARG A 202 -17.54 -39.13 -10.20
C ARG A 202 -16.73 -38.93 -8.93
N ARG A 203 -15.96 -39.93 -8.48
CA ARG A 203 -15.06 -39.79 -7.34
C ARG A 203 -13.95 -38.76 -7.62
N GLY A 204 -13.35 -38.80 -8.79
CA GLY A 204 -12.33 -37.82 -9.22
C GLY A 204 -12.87 -36.41 -9.24
N GLY A 205 -14.08 -36.19 -9.82
CA GLY A 205 -14.75 -34.89 -9.82
C GLY A 205 -15.04 -34.37 -8.40
N PHE A 206 -15.45 -35.27 -7.49
CA PHE A 206 -15.71 -34.90 -6.09
C PHE A 206 -14.43 -34.35 -5.39
N TYR A 207 -13.33 -35.11 -5.46
CA TYR A 207 -12.09 -34.65 -4.83
C TYR A 207 -11.49 -33.41 -5.51
N ALA A 208 -11.54 -33.35 -6.83
CA ALA A 208 -11.09 -32.18 -7.58
C ALA A 208 -11.90 -30.92 -7.23
N ALA A 209 -13.22 -31.03 -7.02
CA ALA A 209 -14.04 -29.93 -6.58
C ALA A 209 -13.63 -29.40 -5.19
N TRP A 210 -13.36 -30.30 -4.23
CA TRP A 210 -12.92 -29.89 -2.89
C TRP A 210 -11.55 -29.22 -2.91
N VAL A 211 -10.60 -29.76 -3.66
CA VAL A 211 -9.26 -29.18 -3.80
C VAL A 211 -9.33 -27.79 -4.46
N SER A 212 -10.07 -27.69 -5.55
CA SER A 212 -10.25 -26.42 -6.26
C SER A 212 -10.97 -25.37 -5.40
N LEU A 213 -11.99 -25.78 -4.64
CA LEU A 213 -12.69 -24.90 -3.70
C LEU A 213 -11.74 -24.37 -2.62
N PHE A 214 -10.89 -25.24 -2.06
CA PHE A 214 -9.90 -24.83 -1.06
C PHE A 214 -8.94 -23.76 -1.60
N PHE A 215 -8.37 -23.98 -2.79
CA PHE A 215 -7.51 -22.96 -3.41
C PHE A 215 -8.25 -21.68 -3.78
N CYS A 216 -9.49 -21.79 -4.23
CA CYS A 216 -10.33 -20.63 -4.51
C CYS A 216 -10.56 -19.77 -3.26
N ILE A 217 -10.86 -20.38 -2.13
CA ILE A 217 -11.02 -19.67 -0.84
C ILE A 217 -9.70 -19.02 -0.42
N LEU A 218 -8.59 -19.74 -0.52
CA LEU A 218 -7.26 -19.22 -0.16
C LEU A 218 -6.87 -17.98 -0.98
N LEU A 219 -7.06 -18.03 -2.30
CA LEU A 219 -6.79 -16.91 -3.20
C LEU A 219 -7.70 -15.70 -2.92
N ASN A 220 -8.99 -15.95 -2.64
CA ASN A 220 -9.92 -14.89 -2.23
C ASN A 220 -9.52 -14.25 -0.90
N LEU A 221 -9.10 -15.04 0.08
CA LEU A 221 -8.62 -14.52 1.37
C LEU A 221 -7.37 -13.66 1.20
N ALA A 222 -6.43 -14.09 0.35
CA ALA A 222 -5.25 -13.30 0.02
C ALA A 222 -5.59 -11.97 -0.69
N ALA A 223 -6.54 -11.98 -1.63
CA ALA A 223 -7.01 -10.79 -2.31
C ALA A 223 -7.74 -9.83 -1.36
N PHE A 224 -8.61 -10.36 -0.48
CA PHE A 224 -9.32 -9.58 0.53
C PHE A 224 -8.36 -8.89 1.50
N ARG A 225 -7.33 -9.63 1.97
CA ARG A 225 -6.31 -9.07 2.86
C ARG A 225 -5.57 -7.91 2.21
N ARG A 226 -5.16 -8.07 0.95
CA ARG A 226 -4.51 -6.98 0.19
C ARG A 226 -5.38 -5.75 0.06
N LYS A 227 -6.68 -5.96 -0.22
CA LYS A 227 -7.63 -4.85 -0.31
C LYS A 227 -7.79 -4.15 1.04
N ALA A 228 -7.86 -4.90 2.14
CA ALA A 228 -7.93 -4.34 3.49
C ALA A 228 -6.68 -3.53 3.83
N ASP A 229 -5.48 -4.07 3.57
CA ASP A 229 -4.21 -3.39 3.83
C ASP A 229 -4.06 -2.10 2.97
N PHE A 230 -4.61 -2.08 1.75
CA PHE A 230 -4.60 -0.91 0.88
C PHE A 230 -5.52 0.23 1.39
N HIS A 231 -6.65 -0.10 2.00
CA HIS A 231 -7.61 0.87 2.54
C HIS A 231 -7.40 1.15 4.03
N ASP A 232 -6.34 0.63 4.62
CA ASP A 232 -6.05 0.85 6.03
C ASP A 232 -5.39 2.23 6.23
N ASP A 233 -6.16 3.22 6.64
CA ASP A 233 -5.74 4.61 6.88
C ASP A 233 -5.27 4.85 8.31
N SER A 234 -5.19 3.79 9.11
CA SER A 234 -4.83 3.89 10.54
C SER A 234 -3.34 4.14 10.78
N TYR A 235 -2.47 3.98 9.75
CA TYR A 235 -1.05 4.18 9.94
C TYR A 235 -0.59 5.61 9.63
N CYS A 236 0.22 6.15 10.56
CA CYS A 236 0.85 7.45 10.48
C CYS A 236 2.36 7.36 10.68
N ILE A 237 3.08 8.37 10.19
CA ILE A 237 4.48 8.61 10.52
C ILE A 237 4.56 9.82 11.46
N MET A 238 5.37 9.70 12.50
CA MET A 238 5.67 10.79 13.39
C MET A 238 6.65 11.76 12.72
N MET A 239 6.28 13.03 12.67
CA MET A 239 7.02 14.07 11.95
C MET A 239 7.83 14.99 12.88
N ALA A 240 7.45 15.10 14.15
CA ALA A 240 8.19 15.91 15.10
C ALA A 240 9.51 15.24 15.50
N SER A 241 10.56 16.04 15.70
CA SER A 241 11.86 15.52 16.10
C SER A 241 11.81 14.70 17.39
N VAL A 242 10.99 15.15 18.36
CA VAL A 242 10.68 14.44 19.61
C VAL A 242 9.22 14.75 20.00
N ALA A 243 8.50 13.74 20.45
CA ALA A 243 7.19 13.93 21.08
C ALA A 243 7.00 12.98 22.26
N ASN A 244 6.35 13.47 23.30
CA ASN A 244 6.01 12.72 24.49
C ASN A 244 4.70 11.98 24.29
N VAL A 245 4.73 10.67 24.40
CA VAL A 245 3.52 9.85 24.43
C VAL A 245 2.90 9.93 25.82
N LYS A 246 1.64 10.34 25.88
CA LYS A 246 0.89 10.57 27.11
C LYS A 246 -0.02 9.40 27.47
N SER A 247 -0.38 9.30 28.75
CA SER A 247 -1.35 8.31 29.27
C SER A 247 -2.80 8.72 29.01
N SER A 248 -3.07 10.01 28.81
CA SER A 248 -4.38 10.61 28.59
C SER A 248 -4.32 11.66 27.46
N PRO A 249 -5.46 12.01 26.82
CA PRO A 249 -5.49 12.95 25.70
C PRO A 249 -5.44 14.42 26.18
N ASP A 250 -4.41 14.75 26.95
CA ASP A 250 -4.17 16.10 27.48
C ASP A 250 -2.67 16.36 27.69
N GLU A 251 -2.29 17.63 27.80
CA GLU A 251 -0.89 18.02 28.03
C GLU A 251 -0.39 17.71 29.44
N ASP A 252 -1.29 17.67 30.43
CA ASP A 252 -0.98 17.38 31.82
C ASP A 252 -0.86 15.88 32.10
N GLY A 253 -1.25 15.05 31.14
CA GLY A 253 -1.14 13.59 31.22
C GLY A 253 0.28 13.12 31.49
N THR A 254 0.41 12.02 32.24
CA THR A 254 1.71 11.43 32.53
C THR A 254 2.41 11.01 31.26
N THR A 255 3.66 11.42 31.07
CA THR A 255 4.50 10.94 29.96
C THR A 255 4.87 9.49 30.18
N LEU A 256 4.50 8.62 29.24
CA LEU A 256 4.81 7.18 29.27
C LEU A 256 6.20 6.91 28.70
N PHE A 257 6.49 7.49 27.55
CA PHE A 257 7.78 7.41 26.88
C PHE A 257 7.88 8.51 25.81
N GLU A 258 9.09 8.69 25.27
CA GLU A 258 9.36 9.62 24.18
C GLU A 258 9.48 8.87 22.87
N LEU A 259 9.05 9.50 21.78
CA LEU A 259 9.22 9.01 20.40
C LEU A 259 9.94 10.08 19.57
N HIS A 260 10.75 9.61 18.64
CA HIS A 260 11.47 10.44 17.69
C HIS A 260 10.86 10.35 16.28
N GLU A 261 11.26 11.27 15.42
CA GLU A 261 10.77 11.34 14.04
C GLU A 261 10.99 10.04 13.24
N GLY A 262 10.10 9.79 12.28
CA GLY A 262 10.18 8.63 11.40
C GLY A 262 9.58 7.35 11.95
N VAL A 263 9.12 7.35 13.21
CA VAL A 263 8.42 6.19 13.79
C VAL A 263 7.06 6.02 13.15
N ARG A 264 6.75 4.79 12.75
CA ARG A 264 5.43 4.41 12.27
C ARG A 264 4.56 4.03 13.45
N VAL A 265 3.42 4.70 13.58
CA VAL A 265 2.41 4.46 14.62
C VAL A 265 1.09 4.05 13.98
N ARG A 266 0.28 3.31 14.70
CA ARG A 266 -1.09 2.95 14.31
C ARG A 266 -2.07 3.73 15.16
N ILE A 267 -2.99 4.45 14.54
CA ILE A 267 -4.12 5.08 15.22
C ILE A 267 -5.16 3.99 15.51
N THR A 268 -5.58 3.87 16.77
CA THR A 268 -6.50 2.82 17.23
C THR A 268 -7.93 3.32 17.45
N GLY A 269 -8.17 4.63 17.37
CA GLY A 269 -9.49 5.22 17.59
C GLY A 269 -9.63 6.62 17.01
N GLU A 270 -10.74 7.27 17.30
CA GLU A 270 -11.00 8.65 16.90
C GLU A 270 -10.19 9.64 17.75
N ALA A 271 -9.98 10.82 17.21
CA ALA A 271 -9.31 11.89 17.94
C ALA A 271 -10.19 12.42 19.08
N ILE A 272 -9.61 12.64 20.25
CA ILE A 272 -10.22 13.30 21.40
C ILE A 272 -9.42 14.57 21.68
N ASP A 273 -10.05 15.73 21.61
CA ASP A 273 -9.43 17.04 21.88
C ASP A 273 -8.11 17.30 21.13
N GLY A 274 -8.00 16.78 19.88
CA GLY A 274 -6.80 16.91 19.05
C GLY A 274 -5.70 15.89 19.34
N TRP A 275 -5.99 14.85 20.14
CA TRP A 275 -5.08 13.77 20.44
C TRP A 275 -5.58 12.46 19.82
N TYR A 276 -4.67 11.70 19.25
CA TYR A 276 -4.96 10.35 18.74
C TYR A 276 -4.47 9.27 19.71
N PRO A 277 -5.30 8.25 19.98
CA PRO A 277 -4.82 7.03 20.62
C PRO A 277 -3.96 6.28 19.61
N ILE A 278 -2.75 5.93 20.02
CA ILE A 278 -1.77 5.25 19.15
C ILE A 278 -1.32 3.93 19.74
N GLU A 279 -0.96 3.01 18.85
CA GLU A 279 -0.31 1.75 19.14
C GLU A 279 0.99 1.63 18.33
N LEU A 280 2.07 1.23 18.97
CA LEU A 280 3.35 0.95 18.33
C LEU A 280 3.44 -0.51 17.86
N ALA A 281 4.42 -0.82 17.03
CA ALA A 281 4.65 -2.17 16.54
C ALA A 281 5.04 -3.18 17.64
N ASP A 282 5.55 -2.70 18.78
CA ASP A 282 5.86 -3.52 19.96
C ASP A 282 4.67 -3.70 20.92
N GLY A 283 3.49 -3.13 20.59
CA GLY A 283 2.26 -3.22 21.37
C GLY A 283 2.13 -2.19 22.47
N LYS A 284 3.04 -1.20 22.57
CA LYS A 284 2.87 -0.07 23.50
C LYS A 284 1.80 0.87 22.98
N GLU A 285 0.97 1.36 23.90
CA GLU A 285 -0.13 2.27 23.62
C GLU A 285 0.06 3.62 24.34
N GLY A 286 -0.61 4.64 23.85
CA GLY A 286 -0.66 5.96 24.46
C GLY A 286 -1.31 6.99 23.55
N TRP A 287 -1.13 8.26 23.86
CA TRP A 287 -1.75 9.38 23.17
C TRP A 287 -0.70 10.32 22.59
N LEU A 288 -0.88 10.73 21.33
CA LEU A 288 -0.06 11.76 20.67
C LEU A 288 -0.92 12.86 20.07
N PRO A 289 -0.44 14.11 20.06
CA PRO A 289 -1.12 15.22 19.40
C PRO A 289 -1.25 14.93 17.89
N GLN A 290 -2.38 15.28 17.31
CA GLN A 290 -2.62 15.17 15.88
C GLN A 290 -1.57 15.92 15.04
N THR A 291 -1.10 17.05 15.55
CA THR A 291 -0.16 17.95 14.85
C THR A 291 1.21 17.33 14.56
N VAL A 292 1.61 16.30 15.31
CA VAL A 292 2.92 15.62 15.12
C VAL A 292 2.84 14.40 14.22
N LEU A 293 1.64 14.03 13.73
CA LEU A 293 1.38 12.82 12.95
C LEU A 293 0.96 13.16 11.52
N THR A 294 1.52 12.45 10.57
CA THR A 294 1.09 12.52 9.16
C THR A 294 0.65 11.14 8.67
N ARG A 295 -0.55 11.06 8.11
CA ARG A 295 -1.10 9.82 7.58
C ARG A 295 -0.32 9.33 6.37
N ILE A 296 -0.11 8.03 6.30
CA ILE A 296 0.55 7.38 5.15
C ILE A 296 -0.38 7.39 3.94
N HIS A 297 -1.69 7.26 4.15
CA HIS A 297 -2.67 7.33 3.07
C HIS A 297 -2.71 8.73 2.47
N VAL A 298 -2.67 8.80 1.15
CA VAL A 298 -2.90 10.04 0.40
C VAL A 298 -4.37 10.01 0.00
N SER A 299 -5.21 10.69 0.76
CA SER A 299 -6.57 10.96 0.31
C SER A 299 -6.53 11.95 -0.85
N PRO A 300 -7.34 11.79 -1.89
CA PRO A 300 -7.40 12.78 -2.97
C PRO A 300 -8.05 14.12 -2.54
N VAL A 301 -8.25 14.38 -1.25
CA VAL A 301 -8.99 15.53 -0.69
C VAL A 301 -8.34 16.09 0.59
N ASP A 302 -7.03 16.02 0.75
CA ASP A 302 -6.32 16.71 1.85
C ASP A 302 -5.38 17.79 1.31
#